data_06e123668e94e4aaf41781558d9b1886
#
_entry.id   06e123668e94e4aaf41781558d9b1886
#
_cell.length_a   1.000
_cell.length_b   1.000
_cell.length_c   1.000
_cell.angle_alpha   90.00
_cell.angle_beta   90.00
_cell.angle_gamma   90.00
#
_symmetry.space_group_name_H-M   'P 1'
#
loop_
_entity.id
_entity.type
_entity.pdbx_description
1 polymer ?
#
loop_
_entity_poly.entity_id
_entity_poly.type
_entity_poly.pdbx_seq_one_letter_code
_entity_poly.pdbx_strand_id
1 'polypeptide(L)'
;MSQHPIPFIFMRGGTSRGPYMNRSDLPEDRESLSKVLVAALGSGHPLNIDGIGGGNPVTTKVAMLSKSDDEWADVDYFFAQVSVQDGLVDFKPSCGNILVGVGPAALEMGLLPITGNVTDVRIRAVNTGARILAKVQCRDGKVTYEGETGIDGVPGTHAPVELMFQDVVGGLTGALFPTGERKERIDGVEVTCMDVAMPMVIARAEDFGLTGQESSEELDADRAFFQRMEAIRLEAGQRMGLGDVTKSVTPKFGLLAPAKNGGTAATRYFMPWTTHPSLALTGSQCLSACLMCPGTVGEGIAQGVIGSPAKLSLEHPMGALEVLFDYCIDGDDFAVKSAGLTRTARKLAQGQLFVPKSVWDGEL
;
A
#
# COMPACT_ATOMS: atom_id res chain seq x y z
N MET A 1 0.55 -34.97 -23.21
CA MET A 1 0.65 -34.71 -21.74
C MET A 1 -0.76 -34.42 -21.22
N SER A 2 -1.12 -34.86 -20.03
CA SER A 2 -2.45 -34.64 -19.42
C SER A 2 -2.58 -33.29 -18.72
N GLN A 3 -1.50 -32.53 -18.68
CA GLN A 3 -1.40 -31.23 -18.00
C GLN A 3 -0.76 -30.20 -18.93
N HIS A 4 -1.11 -28.91 -18.73
CA HIS A 4 -0.54 -27.77 -19.42
C HIS A 4 0.47 -27.06 -18.50
N PRO A 5 1.71 -26.79 -18.96
CA PRO A 5 2.73 -26.10 -18.17
C PRO A 5 2.56 -24.57 -18.27
N ILE A 6 2.62 -23.87 -17.15
CA ILE A 6 2.59 -22.40 -17.06
C ILE A 6 3.88 -21.94 -16.39
N PRO A 7 4.73 -21.14 -17.04
CA PRO A 7 5.93 -20.57 -16.43
C PRO A 7 5.59 -19.64 -15.28
N PHE A 8 6.36 -19.69 -14.19
CA PHE A 8 6.18 -18.78 -13.05
C PHE A 8 7.49 -18.51 -12.31
N ILE A 9 7.52 -17.37 -11.62
CA ILE A 9 8.47 -17.07 -10.56
C ILE A 9 7.70 -17.03 -9.25
N PHE A 10 8.12 -17.80 -8.25
CA PHE A 10 7.52 -17.77 -6.92
C PHE A 10 8.30 -16.82 -6.04
N MET A 11 7.63 -15.77 -5.54
CA MET A 11 8.29 -14.72 -4.78
C MET A 11 7.52 -14.39 -3.50
N ARG A 12 8.29 -13.97 -2.49
CA ARG A 12 7.79 -13.15 -1.40
C ARG A 12 7.85 -11.68 -1.83
N GLY A 13 6.76 -10.97 -1.65
CA GLY A 13 6.69 -9.53 -1.68
C GLY A 13 6.15 -9.01 -0.35
N GLY A 14 6.89 -8.13 0.36
CA GLY A 14 6.53 -7.75 1.72
C GLY A 14 6.26 -8.98 2.60
N THR A 15 5.13 -9.01 3.29
CA THR A 15 4.67 -10.12 4.14
C THR A 15 3.75 -11.12 3.44
N SER A 16 3.68 -11.08 2.10
CA SER A 16 2.89 -12.01 1.30
C SER A 16 3.77 -12.78 0.32
N ARG A 17 3.28 -13.90 -0.21
CA ARG A 17 3.96 -14.65 -1.26
C ARG A 17 2.98 -15.23 -2.27
N GLY A 18 3.47 -15.47 -3.48
CA GLY A 18 2.70 -16.12 -4.52
C GLY A 18 3.45 -16.21 -5.84
N PRO A 19 2.86 -16.82 -6.87
CA PRO A 19 3.42 -16.87 -8.21
C PRO A 19 3.27 -15.51 -8.90
N TYR A 20 4.32 -15.15 -9.62
CA TYR A 20 4.36 -14.06 -10.60
C TYR A 20 4.44 -14.72 -11.97
N MET A 21 3.51 -14.40 -12.85
CA MET A 21 3.32 -15.04 -14.17
C MET A 21 3.28 -13.97 -15.24
N ASN A 22 3.73 -14.32 -16.46
CA ASN A 22 3.49 -13.45 -17.60
C ASN A 22 2.02 -13.54 -18.00
N ARG A 23 1.37 -12.40 -18.21
CA ARG A 23 -0.05 -12.34 -18.57
C ARG A 23 -0.35 -13.06 -19.88
N SER A 24 0.60 -13.06 -20.82
CA SER A 24 0.47 -13.77 -22.10
C SER A 24 0.48 -15.29 -22.00
N ASP A 25 0.89 -15.85 -20.86
CA ASP A 25 0.93 -17.30 -20.64
C ASP A 25 -0.35 -17.81 -19.97
N LEU A 26 -1.42 -16.99 -19.93
CA LEU A 26 -2.66 -17.23 -19.20
C LEU A 26 -3.89 -16.89 -20.06
N PRO A 27 -5.05 -17.53 -19.82
CA PRO A 27 -6.28 -17.22 -20.55
C PRO A 27 -6.65 -15.74 -20.51
N GLU A 28 -7.15 -15.21 -21.63
CA GLU A 28 -7.57 -13.81 -21.72
C GLU A 28 -8.87 -13.56 -20.95
N ASP A 29 -9.83 -14.47 -21.07
CA ASP A 29 -11.12 -14.33 -20.42
C ASP A 29 -11.07 -14.62 -18.93
N ARG A 30 -11.89 -13.89 -18.17
CA ARG A 30 -11.90 -13.95 -16.69
C ARG A 30 -12.37 -15.28 -16.12
N GLU A 31 -13.25 -15.99 -16.81
CA GLU A 31 -13.80 -17.26 -16.32
C GLU A 31 -12.75 -18.37 -16.41
N SER A 32 -12.11 -18.53 -17.55
CA SER A 32 -11.03 -19.50 -17.76
C SER A 32 -9.83 -19.17 -16.88
N LEU A 33 -9.45 -17.87 -16.79
CA LEU A 33 -8.39 -17.40 -15.90
C LEU A 33 -8.70 -17.81 -14.43
N SER A 34 -9.93 -17.60 -13.96
CA SER A 34 -10.30 -17.99 -12.58
C SER A 34 -10.12 -19.48 -12.35
N LYS A 35 -10.55 -20.33 -13.28
CA LYS A 35 -10.40 -21.79 -13.19
C LYS A 35 -8.92 -22.20 -13.13
N VAL A 36 -8.10 -21.58 -13.96
CA VAL A 36 -6.64 -21.81 -13.98
C VAL A 36 -6.02 -21.41 -12.64
N LEU A 37 -6.34 -20.22 -12.10
CA LEU A 37 -5.75 -19.75 -10.85
C LEU A 37 -6.24 -20.57 -9.64
N VAL A 38 -7.49 -21.03 -9.62
CA VAL A 38 -8.03 -21.95 -8.61
C VAL A 38 -7.24 -23.25 -8.60
N ALA A 39 -7.04 -23.87 -9.77
CA ALA A 39 -6.27 -25.10 -9.90
C ALA A 39 -4.80 -24.90 -9.56
N ALA A 40 -4.19 -23.80 -10.02
CA ALA A 40 -2.80 -23.47 -9.75
C ALA A 40 -2.50 -23.32 -8.25
N LEU A 41 -3.39 -22.65 -7.51
CA LEU A 41 -3.22 -22.42 -6.07
C LEU A 41 -3.77 -23.56 -5.21
N GLY A 42 -4.54 -24.49 -5.77
CA GLY A 42 -5.19 -25.58 -5.01
C GLY A 42 -6.32 -25.08 -4.10
N SER A 43 -7.05 -24.03 -4.54
CA SER A 43 -8.22 -23.53 -3.83
C SER A 43 -9.33 -24.60 -3.77
N GLY A 44 -10.07 -24.64 -2.66
CA GLY A 44 -11.04 -25.68 -2.36
C GLY A 44 -10.60 -26.61 -1.24
N HIS A 45 -9.36 -26.48 -0.76
CA HIS A 45 -8.83 -27.24 0.36
C HIS A 45 -8.07 -26.32 1.32
N PRO A 46 -8.25 -26.44 2.67
CA PRO A 46 -7.65 -25.53 3.65
C PRO A 46 -6.13 -25.47 3.62
N LEU A 47 -5.46 -26.52 3.16
CA LEU A 47 -4.01 -26.57 3.01
C LEU A 47 -3.54 -26.28 1.58
N ASN A 48 -4.46 -26.06 0.62
CA ASN A 48 -4.16 -25.94 -0.81
C ASN A 48 -3.29 -27.11 -1.32
N ILE A 49 -3.58 -28.36 -0.90
CA ILE A 49 -2.69 -29.51 -1.03
C ILE A 49 -2.43 -29.91 -2.48
N ASP A 50 -3.34 -29.58 -3.40
CA ASP A 50 -3.24 -29.86 -4.83
C ASP A 50 -2.82 -28.63 -5.65
N GLY A 51 -2.06 -27.72 -5.04
CA GLY A 51 -1.54 -26.50 -5.67
C GLY A 51 -0.37 -25.91 -4.92
N ILE A 52 0.09 -24.74 -5.37
CA ILE A 52 1.24 -24.03 -4.74
C ILE A 52 0.82 -22.99 -3.69
N GLY A 53 -0.45 -22.92 -3.35
CA GLY A 53 -0.95 -22.10 -2.25
C GLY A 53 -0.42 -22.56 -0.90
N GLY A 54 -0.58 -21.74 0.12
CA GLY A 54 -0.05 -22.03 1.47
C GLY A 54 -1.13 -22.06 2.56
N GLY A 55 -2.40 -22.28 2.23
CA GLY A 55 -3.49 -22.39 3.21
C GLY A 55 -3.81 -21.09 3.96
N ASN A 56 -3.36 -19.95 3.49
CA ASN A 56 -3.60 -18.65 4.13
C ASN A 56 -3.79 -17.56 3.07
N PRO A 57 -4.66 -16.56 3.27
CA PRO A 57 -4.89 -15.48 2.30
C PRO A 57 -3.63 -14.69 1.91
N VAL A 58 -2.60 -14.61 2.75
CA VAL A 58 -1.32 -13.97 2.39
C VAL A 58 -0.42 -14.86 1.51
N THR A 59 -0.79 -16.11 1.30
CA THR A 59 -0.05 -17.10 0.52
C THR A 59 -0.83 -17.64 -0.70
N THR A 60 -2.01 -17.07 -1.00
CA THR A 60 -2.85 -17.42 -2.15
C THR A 60 -3.08 -16.20 -3.06
N LYS A 61 -2.03 -15.46 -3.33
CA LYS A 61 -2.01 -14.23 -4.14
C LYS A 61 -1.25 -14.48 -5.44
N VAL A 62 -1.73 -13.89 -6.52
CA VAL A 62 -1.11 -14.02 -7.85
C VAL A 62 -0.83 -12.65 -8.44
N ALA A 63 0.35 -12.47 -9.00
CA ALA A 63 0.71 -11.33 -9.84
C ALA A 63 0.82 -11.79 -11.30
N MET A 64 0.13 -11.11 -12.18
CA MET A 64 0.20 -11.30 -13.62
C MET A 64 0.79 -10.04 -14.23
N LEU A 65 1.89 -10.18 -14.98
CA LEU A 65 2.67 -9.08 -15.50
C LEU A 65 2.68 -9.08 -17.02
N SER A 66 2.67 -7.91 -17.62
CA SER A 66 2.92 -7.69 -19.04
C SER A 66 3.66 -6.38 -19.26
N LYS A 67 4.26 -6.20 -20.44
CA LYS A 67 4.65 -4.85 -20.85
C LYS A 67 3.41 -3.98 -20.90
N SER A 68 3.54 -2.74 -20.46
CA SER A 68 2.44 -1.77 -20.49
C SER A 68 2.33 -1.12 -21.87
N ASP A 69 1.10 -0.80 -22.27
CA ASP A 69 0.77 0.08 -23.40
C ASP A 69 0.50 1.52 -22.95
N ASP A 70 0.53 1.80 -21.66
CA ASP A 70 0.39 3.14 -21.09
C ASP A 70 1.66 3.97 -21.35
N GLU A 71 1.51 5.25 -21.74
CA GLU A 71 2.64 6.14 -22.06
C GLU A 71 3.61 6.35 -20.89
N TRP A 72 3.12 6.25 -19.66
CA TRP A 72 3.94 6.44 -18.48
C TRP A 72 4.52 5.14 -17.94
N ALA A 73 3.76 4.04 -17.99
CA ALA A 73 4.14 2.79 -17.35
C ALA A 73 5.01 1.90 -18.25
N ASP A 74 5.92 1.17 -17.64
CA ASP A 74 6.75 0.14 -18.29
C ASP A 74 6.08 -1.24 -18.21
N VAL A 75 5.37 -1.50 -17.09
CA VAL A 75 4.78 -2.80 -16.74
C VAL A 75 3.37 -2.62 -16.22
N ASP A 76 2.47 -3.46 -16.71
CA ASP A 76 1.15 -3.68 -16.14
C ASP A 76 1.22 -4.77 -15.08
N TYR A 77 0.65 -4.48 -13.94
CA TYR A 77 0.46 -5.39 -12.82
C TYR A 77 -1.02 -5.68 -12.62
N PHE A 78 -1.43 -6.89 -12.94
CA PHE A 78 -2.77 -7.38 -12.69
C PHE A 78 -2.76 -8.36 -11.52
N PHE A 79 -3.46 -8.03 -10.45
CA PHE A 79 -3.51 -8.79 -9.21
C PHE A 79 -4.74 -9.68 -9.14
N ALA A 80 -4.58 -10.87 -8.56
CA ALA A 80 -5.68 -11.74 -8.18
C ALA A 80 -5.51 -12.26 -6.75
N GLN A 81 -6.59 -12.18 -5.95
CA GLN A 81 -6.70 -12.87 -4.67
C GLN A 81 -7.49 -14.15 -4.88
N VAL A 82 -6.84 -15.29 -4.68
CA VAL A 82 -7.51 -16.58 -4.71
C VAL A 82 -7.97 -16.95 -3.31
N SER A 83 -9.23 -17.32 -3.13
CA SER A 83 -9.74 -17.83 -1.86
C SER A 83 -9.04 -19.13 -1.48
N VAL A 84 -8.81 -19.35 -0.19
CA VAL A 84 -8.17 -20.60 0.28
C VAL A 84 -9.08 -21.80 0.01
N GLN A 85 -10.38 -21.67 0.31
CA GLN A 85 -11.30 -22.82 0.34
C GLN A 85 -12.50 -22.75 -0.61
N ASP A 86 -12.87 -21.53 -1.07
CA ASP A 86 -14.17 -21.33 -1.72
C ASP A 86 -14.14 -21.52 -3.24
N GLY A 87 -12.97 -21.79 -3.84
CA GLY A 87 -12.82 -21.90 -5.29
C GLY A 87 -13.12 -20.60 -6.03
N LEU A 88 -12.90 -19.45 -5.38
CA LEU A 88 -13.21 -18.13 -5.91
C LEU A 88 -11.93 -17.31 -6.13
N VAL A 89 -11.98 -16.42 -7.14
CA VAL A 89 -10.91 -15.44 -7.43
C VAL A 89 -11.51 -14.05 -7.42
N ASP A 90 -10.91 -13.16 -6.60
CA ASP A 90 -11.25 -11.75 -6.60
C ASP A 90 -10.19 -10.94 -7.35
N PHE A 91 -10.63 -10.23 -8.38
CA PHE A 91 -9.82 -9.35 -9.22
C PHE A 91 -10.04 -7.86 -8.93
N LYS A 92 -10.84 -7.51 -7.94
CA LYS A 92 -11.14 -6.10 -7.61
C LYS A 92 -10.02 -5.44 -6.82
N PRO A 93 -9.43 -6.08 -5.78
CA PRO A 93 -8.43 -5.42 -4.96
C PRO A 93 -7.09 -5.29 -5.69
N SER A 94 -6.20 -4.46 -5.13
CA SER A 94 -4.78 -4.51 -5.37
C SER A 94 -4.08 -4.95 -4.08
N CYS A 95 -2.82 -5.38 -4.18
CA CYS A 95 -2.05 -5.81 -3.02
C CYS A 95 -0.67 -5.18 -2.98
N GLY A 96 -0.47 -4.23 -2.04
CA GLY A 96 0.81 -3.55 -1.86
C GLY A 96 1.97 -4.50 -1.52
N ASN A 97 1.72 -5.59 -0.78
CA ASN A 97 2.77 -6.57 -0.48
C ASN A 97 3.24 -7.32 -1.75
N ILE A 98 2.31 -7.84 -2.56
CA ILE A 98 2.67 -8.50 -3.82
C ILE A 98 3.27 -7.50 -4.81
N LEU A 99 2.80 -6.26 -4.83
CA LEU A 99 3.35 -5.18 -5.66
C LEU A 99 4.87 -5.00 -5.46
N VAL A 100 5.38 -5.23 -4.24
CA VAL A 100 6.83 -5.14 -3.95
C VAL A 100 7.66 -6.05 -4.86
N GLY A 101 7.15 -7.22 -5.19
CA GLY A 101 7.85 -8.17 -6.06
C GLY A 101 7.67 -7.92 -7.55
N VAL A 102 6.81 -6.98 -7.97
CA VAL A 102 6.49 -6.75 -9.39
C VAL A 102 7.69 -6.22 -10.16
N GLY A 103 8.38 -5.19 -9.65
CA GLY A 103 9.60 -4.67 -10.27
C GLY A 103 10.68 -5.75 -10.43
N PRO A 104 11.11 -6.42 -9.33
CA PRO A 104 12.01 -7.55 -9.40
C PRO A 104 11.58 -8.64 -10.38
N ALA A 105 10.32 -9.06 -10.36
CA ALA A 105 9.80 -10.10 -11.24
C ALA A 105 9.83 -9.69 -12.72
N ALA A 106 9.47 -8.44 -13.03
CA ALA A 106 9.51 -7.92 -14.40
C ALA A 106 10.92 -7.95 -14.99
N LEU A 107 11.93 -7.58 -14.19
CA LEU A 107 13.33 -7.66 -14.58
C LEU A 107 13.80 -9.11 -14.75
N GLU A 108 13.45 -10.00 -13.85
CA GLU A 108 13.77 -11.44 -13.91
C GLU A 108 13.10 -12.15 -15.09
N MET A 109 11.90 -11.73 -15.49
CA MET A 109 11.18 -12.23 -16.66
C MET A 109 11.72 -11.65 -17.99
N GLY A 110 12.62 -10.65 -17.92
CA GLY A 110 13.12 -9.96 -19.12
C GLY A 110 12.09 -9.07 -19.81
N LEU A 111 11.03 -8.66 -19.10
CA LEU A 111 10.06 -7.68 -19.62
C LEU A 111 10.72 -6.32 -19.82
N LEU A 112 11.71 -6.00 -18.97
CA LEU A 112 12.49 -4.78 -19.01
C LEU A 112 13.99 -5.07 -18.85
N PRO A 113 14.87 -4.23 -19.44
CA PRO A 113 16.30 -4.30 -19.19
C PRO A 113 16.67 -3.74 -17.80
N ILE A 114 17.72 -4.29 -17.20
CA ILE A 114 18.37 -3.70 -16.05
C ILE A 114 19.26 -2.55 -16.54
N THR A 115 19.09 -1.35 -15.96
CA THR A 115 19.75 -0.13 -16.42
C THR A 115 20.92 0.34 -15.54
N GLY A 116 21.10 -0.25 -14.36
CA GLY A 116 22.17 0.12 -13.41
C GLY A 116 22.08 -0.61 -12.09
N ASN A 117 22.81 -0.11 -11.08
CA ASN A 117 22.75 -0.66 -9.72
C ASN A 117 21.40 -0.44 -9.02
N VAL A 118 20.64 0.56 -9.48
CA VAL A 118 19.24 0.75 -9.16
C VAL A 118 18.51 0.89 -10.49
N THR A 119 17.47 0.08 -10.68
CA THR A 119 16.62 0.14 -11.87
C THR A 119 15.23 0.61 -11.49
N ASP A 120 14.80 1.70 -12.09
CA ASP A 120 13.46 2.24 -11.95
C ASP A 120 12.50 1.43 -12.83
N VAL A 121 11.36 1.00 -12.25
CA VAL A 121 10.29 0.28 -12.94
C VAL A 121 8.98 1.02 -12.69
N ARG A 122 8.40 1.58 -13.74
CA ARG A 122 7.11 2.28 -13.67
C ARG A 122 5.98 1.27 -13.86
N ILE A 123 5.16 1.10 -12.84
CA ILE A 123 4.12 0.07 -12.75
C ILE A 123 2.75 0.72 -12.80
N ARG A 124 1.87 0.23 -13.68
CA ARG A 124 0.43 0.50 -13.64
C ARG A 124 -0.28 -0.69 -12.98
N ALA A 125 -0.94 -0.44 -11.86
CA ALA A 125 -1.80 -1.45 -11.22
C ALA A 125 -3.15 -1.50 -11.96
N VAL A 126 -3.36 -2.49 -12.81
CA VAL A 126 -4.54 -2.59 -13.70
C VAL A 126 -5.86 -2.62 -12.93
N ASN A 127 -5.87 -3.22 -11.75
CA ASN A 127 -7.08 -3.32 -10.90
C ASN A 127 -7.61 -1.95 -10.44
N THR A 128 -6.72 -0.99 -10.23
CA THR A 128 -7.06 0.30 -9.56
C THR A 128 -6.68 1.53 -10.38
N GLY A 129 -5.92 1.36 -11.45
CA GLY A 129 -5.34 2.46 -12.23
C GLY A 129 -4.15 3.16 -11.55
N ALA A 130 -3.75 2.74 -10.34
CA ALA A 130 -2.67 3.39 -9.61
C ALA A 130 -1.33 3.28 -10.36
N ARG A 131 -0.54 4.37 -10.31
CA ARG A 131 0.80 4.46 -10.88
C ARG A 131 1.84 4.41 -9.77
N ILE A 132 2.81 3.50 -9.88
CA ILE A 132 3.82 3.25 -8.87
C ILE A 132 5.19 3.20 -9.52
N LEU A 133 6.14 3.99 -9.02
CA LEU A 133 7.55 3.86 -9.34
C LEU A 133 8.20 2.91 -8.33
N ALA A 134 8.70 1.76 -8.80
CA ALA A 134 9.48 0.83 -7.99
C ALA A 134 10.97 1.02 -8.29
N LYS A 135 11.79 1.23 -7.24
CA LYS A 135 13.25 1.25 -7.35
C LYS A 135 13.81 -0.08 -6.89
N VAL A 136 14.40 -0.82 -7.81
CA VAL A 136 14.88 -2.19 -7.61
C VAL A 136 16.39 -2.21 -7.55
N GLN A 137 16.95 -2.78 -6.48
CA GLN A 137 18.40 -2.95 -6.35
C GLN A 137 18.91 -4.03 -7.31
N CYS A 138 19.96 -3.71 -8.04
CA CYS A 138 20.58 -4.60 -9.01
C CYS A 138 22.11 -4.60 -8.83
N ARG A 139 22.76 -5.68 -9.23
CA ARG A 139 24.22 -5.81 -9.25
C ARG A 139 24.64 -6.76 -10.38
N ASP A 140 25.66 -6.38 -11.12
CA ASP A 140 26.22 -7.21 -12.20
C ASP A 140 25.16 -7.67 -13.23
N GLY A 141 24.21 -6.79 -13.55
CA GLY A 141 23.14 -7.07 -14.51
C GLY A 141 22.07 -8.04 -13.99
N LYS A 142 21.97 -8.23 -12.67
CA LYS A 142 20.96 -9.10 -12.01
C LYS A 142 20.26 -8.37 -10.88
N VAL A 143 19.04 -8.79 -10.57
CA VAL A 143 18.32 -8.33 -9.38
C VAL A 143 19.04 -8.79 -8.13
N THR A 144 19.22 -7.89 -7.16
CA THR A 144 19.84 -8.17 -5.87
C THR A 144 18.76 -8.32 -4.81
N TYR A 145 18.80 -9.45 -4.07
CA TYR A 145 17.87 -9.72 -2.97
C TYR A 145 18.53 -9.62 -1.59
N GLU A 146 19.87 -9.60 -1.55
CA GLU A 146 20.66 -9.48 -0.32
C GLU A 146 20.85 -8.01 0.04
N GLY A 147 20.69 -7.66 1.32
CA GLY A 147 20.83 -6.31 1.84
C GLY A 147 20.49 -6.22 3.32
N GLU A 148 20.51 -5.00 3.87
CA GLU A 148 20.39 -4.74 5.31
C GLU A 148 18.99 -4.28 5.75
N THR A 149 18.00 -4.26 4.85
CA THR A 149 16.65 -3.78 5.17
C THR A 149 15.82 -4.88 5.83
N GLY A 150 15.43 -4.67 7.08
CA GLY A 150 14.44 -5.47 7.80
C GLY A 150 13.04 -4.88 7.62
N ILE A 151 12.03 -5.75 7.61
CA ILE A 151 10.62 -5.35 7.69
C ILE A 151 9.90 -6.24 8.70
N ASP A 152 8.95 -5.67 9.43
CA ASP A 152 8.17 -6.42 10.41
C ASP A 152 7.41 -7.59 9.75
N GLY A 153 7.40 -8.73 10.44
CA GLY A 153 6.76 -9.96 9.96
C GLY A 153 7.58 -10.77 8.95
N VAL A 154 8.84 -10.37 8.65
CA VAL A 154 9.75 -11.12 7.80
C VAL A 154 11.08 -11.34 8.51
N PRO A 155 11.56 -12.60 8.66
CA PRO A 155 12.84 -12.86 9.28
C PRO A 155 14.02 -12.33 8.46
N GLY A 156 15.04 -11.80 9.15
CA GLY A 156 16.30 -11.33 8.56
C GLY A 156 16.18 -10.04 7.77
N THR A 157 17.22 -9.74 7.00
CA THR A 157 17.33 -8.52 6.18
C THR A 157 17.49 -8.87 4.70
N HIS A 158 17.10 -7.95 3.82
CA HIS A 158 17.09 -8.12 2.38
C HIS A 158 17.37 -6.79 1.69
N ALA A 159 17.59 -6.82 0.37
CA ALA A 159 17.68 -5.60 -0.42
C ALA A 159 16.36 -4.81 -0.40
N PRO A 160 16.41 -3.49 -0.25
CA PRO A 160 15.21 -2.65 -0.28
C PRO A 160 14.60 -2.61 -1.68
N VAL A 161 13.28 -2.57 -1.72
CA VAL A 161 12.49 -2.14 -2.86
C VAL A 161 11.67 -0.94 -2.40
N GLU A 162 11.95 0.22 -2.98
CA GLU A 162 11.19 1.43 -2.70
C GLU A 162 10.01 1.51 -3.65
N LEU A 163 8.82 1.67 -3.11
CA LEU A 163 7.59 1.88 -3.89
C LEU A 163 7.08 3.30 -3.67
N MET A 164 7.05 4.10 -4.73
CA MET A 164 6.58 5.48 -4.72
C MET A 164 5.29 5.59 -5.53
N PHE A 165 4.17 5.76 -4.84
CA PHE A 165 2.86 5.94 -5.45
C PHE A 165 2.75 7.35 -6.03
N GLN A 166 2.36 7.44 -7.30
CA GLN A 166 2.16 8.69 -8.03
C GLN A 166 0.69 9.12 -7.93
N ASP A 167 0.42 10.38 -8.24
CA ASP A 167 -0.94 10.92 -8.36
C ASP A 167 -1.80 10.66 -7.11
N VAL A 168 -1.16 10.75 -5.92
CA VAL A 168 -1.81 10.42 -4.64
C VAL A 168 -2.72 11.52 -4.11
N VAL A 169 -2.76 12.69 -4.75
CA VAL A 169 -3.49 13.87 -4.29
C VAL A 169 -4.91 13.87 -4.84
N GLY A 170 -5.91 14.12 -3.99
CA GLY A 170 -7.28 14.42 -4.40
C GLY A 170 -8.03 13.27 -5.05
N GLY A 171 -7.63 12.03 -4.79
CA GLY A 171 -8.20 10.86 -5.44
C GLY A 171 -9.71 10.69 -5.26
N LEU A 172 -10.27 11.16 -4.15
CA LEU A 172 -11.72 11.12 -3.88
C LEU A 172 -12.38 12.50 -3.93
N THR A 173 -11.65 13.54 -3.53
CA THR A 173 -12.23 14.89 -3.36
C THR A 173 -11.83 15.86 -4.46
N GLY A 174 -10.86 15.49 -5.29
CA GLY A 174 -10.33 16.32 -6.38
C GLY A 174 -9.29 17.36 -5.96
N ALA A 175 -8.96 17.50 -4.67
CA ALA A 175 -8.03 18.51 -4.17
C ALA A 175 -7.21 18.03 -2.98
N LEU A 176 -6.00 18.61 -2.81
CA LEU A 176 -5.15 18.38 -1.63
C LEU A 176 -5.86 18.82 -0.35
N PHE A 177 -6.46 19.99 -0.38
CA PHE A 177 -7.28 20.57 0.69
C PHE A 177 -8.72 20.68 0.20
N PRO A 178 -9.58 19.68 0.46
CA PRO A 178 -10.95 19.67 -0.06
C PRO A 178 -11.82 20.83 0.42
N THR A 179 -11.50 21.42 1.57
CA THR A 179 -12.22 22.59 2.13
C THR A 179 -11.64 23.92 1.65
N GLY A 180 -10.50 23.90 0.96
CA GLY A 180 -9.73 25.08 0.56
C GLY A 180 -8.79 25.63 1.64
N GLU A 181 -8.90 25.13 2.88
CA GLU A 181 -8.14 25.62 4.02
C GLU A 181 -7.08 24.61 4.48
N ARG A 182 -5.88 25.08 4.82
CA ARG A 182 -4.84 24.22 5.40
C ARG A 182 -5.14 23.84 6.84
N LYS A 183 -5.83 24.73 7.55
CA LYS A 183 -6.24 24.57 8.94
C LYS A 183 -7.56 25.30 9.17
N GLU A 184 -8.49 24.63 9.79
CA GLU A 184 -9.80 25.16 10.13
C GLU A 184 -10.25 24.70 11.52
N ARG A 185 -11.33 25.28 12.04
CA ARG A 185 -11.85 24.91 13.35
C ARG A 185 -13.21 24.25 13.23
N ILE A 186 -13.34 23.05 13.82
CA ILE A 186 -14.57 22.28 13.93
C ILE A 186 -14.76 21.88 15.39
N ASP A 187 -15.93 22.18 15.97
CA ASP A 187 -16.24 21.94 17.39
C ASP A 187 -15.14 22.39 18.35
N GLY A 188 -14.55 23.58 18.08
CA GLY A 188 -13.50 24.16 18.90
C GLY A 188 -12.11 23.53 18.73
N VAL A 189 -11.96 22.45 17.91
CA VAL A 189 -10.70 21.78 17.60
C VAL A 189 -10.12 22.31 16.30
N GLU A 190 -8.83 22.59 16.25
CA GLU A 190 -8.13 22.86 14.98
C GLU A 190 -7.89 21.56 14.23
N VAL A 191 -8.30 21.52 12.95
CA VAL A 191 -8.14 20.35 12.08
C VAL A 191 -7.57 20.75 10.74
N THR A 192 -6.90 19.81 10.09
CA THR A 192 -6.57 19.83 8.66
C THR A 192 -7.39 18.76 7.95
N CYS A 193 -8.21 19.17 6.98
CA CYS A 193 -8.90 18.26 6.08
C CYS A 193 -8.07 18.09 4.82
N MET A 194 -7.55 16.89 4.57
CA MET A 194 -6.59 16.62 3.50
C MET A 194 -6.92 15.34 2.74
N ASP A 195 -6.66 15.30 1.43
CA ASP A 195 -6.80 14.09 0.61
C ASP A 195 -5.47 13.76 -0.10
N VAL A 196 -4.69 12.90 0.55
CA VAL A 196 -3.47 12.30 -0.02
C VAL A 196 -3.56 10.78 0.18
N ALA A 197 -3.74 10.05 -0.91
CA ALA A 197 -4.01 8.62 -0.96
C ALA A 197 -5.30 8.17 -0.22
N MET A 198 -5.81 9.00 0.70
CA MET A 198 -7.02 8.77 1.49
C MET A 198 -7.47 10.10 2.10
N PRO A 199 -8.75 10.49 1.95
CA PRO A 199 -9.29 11.65 2.66
C PRO A 199 -9.24 11.45 4.17
N MET A 200 -8.66 12.41 4.87
CA MET A 200 -8.52 12.39 6.32
C MET A 200 -8.86 13.73 6.94
N VAL A 201 -9.38 13.66 8.17
CA VAL A 201 -9.42 14.75 9.14
C VAL A 201 -8.29 14.52 10.13
N ILE A 202 -7.42 15.48 10.28
CA ILE A 202 -6.21 15.36 11.09
C ILE A 202 -6.25 16.44 12.16
N ALA A 203 -5.95 16.08 13.41
CA ALA A 203 -5.88 16.97 14.57
C ALA A 203 -4.65 16.68 15.42
N ARG A 204 -4.35 17.58 16.37
CA ARG A 204 -3.35 17.30 17.41
C ARG A 204 -3.98 16.48 18.54
N ALA A 205 -3.23 15.53 19.09
CA ALA A 205 -3.70 14.73 20.22
C ALA A 205 -3.99 15.61 21.45
N GLU A 206 -3.19 16.65 21.67
CA GLU A 206 -3.34 17.59 22.79
C GLU A 206 -4.70 18.34 22.79
N ASP A 207 -5.30 18.59 21.63
CA ASP A 207 -6.61 19.23 21.52
C ASP A 207 -7.77 18.37 22.04
N PHE A 208 -7.51 17.08 22.24
CA PHE A 208 -8.42 16.11 22.85
C PHE A 208 -8.01 15.75 24.29
N GLY A 209 -6.97 16.40 24.84
CA GLY A 209 -6.40 16.06 26.15
C GLY A 209 -5.61 14.73 26.15
N LEU A 210 -5.22 14.26 24.97
CA LEU A 210 -4.45 13.04 24.76
C LEU A 210 -2.97 13.34 24.57
N THR A 211 -2.13 12.35 24.85
CA THR A 211 -0.66 12.46 24.70
C THR A 211 -0.18 12.04 23.32
N GLY A 212 -1.03 11.31 22.57
CA GLY A 212 -0.66 10.64 21.31
C GLY A 212 0.17 9.37 21.53
N GLN A 213 0.22 8.85 22.78
CA GLN A 213 0.95 7.63 23.14
C GLN A 213 0.04 6.51 23.64
N GLU A 214 -1.26 6.77 23.71
CA GLU A 214 -2.27 5.82 24.18
C GLU A 214 -2.25 4.55 23.33
N SER A 215 -2.50 3.41 23.94
CA SER A 215 -2.72 2.13 23.24
C SER A 215 -4.06 2.15 22.51
N SER A 216 -4.26 1.20 21.60
CA SER A 216 -5.54 1.05 20.89
C SER A 216 -6.67 0.74 21.86
N GLU A 217 -6.41 -0.06 22.90
CA GLU A 217 -7.37 -0.46 23.90
C GLU A 217 -7.81 0.72 24.79
N GLU A 218 -6.85 1.58 25.17
CA GLU A 218 -7.14 2.80 25.95
C GLU A 218 -8.01 3.76 25.15
N LEU A 219 -7.69 3.98 23.87
CA LEU A 219 -8.47 4.85 22.98
C LEU A 219 -9.86 4.26 22.72
N ASP A 220 -9.97 2.96 22.40
CA ASP A 220 -11.26 2.31 22.12
C ASP A 220 -12.19 2.30 23.35
N ALA A 221 -11.64 2.40 24.57
CA ALA A 221 -12.40 2.53 25.80
C ALA A 221 -12.90 3.96 26.07
N ASP A 222 -12.29 4.99 25.45
CA ASP A 222 -12.67 6.39 25.63
C ASP A 222 -13.85 6.80 24.73
N ARG A 223 -15.06 6.55 25.24
CA ARG A 223 -16.30 6.88 24.54
C ARG A 223 -16.50 8.37 24.32
N ALA A 224 -16.01 9.23 25.22
CA ALA A 224 -16.16 10.67 25.10
C ALA A 224 -15.30 11.20 23.97
N PHE A 225 -14.08 10.71 23.86
CA PHE A 225 -13.20 10.99 22.73
C PHE A 225 -13.86 10.55 21.40
N PHE A 226 -14.33 9.30 21.29
CA PHE A 226 -14.95 8.80 20.06
C PHE A 226 -16.21 9.57 19.65
N GLN A 227 -17.05 9.98 20.59
CA GLN A 227 -18.22 10.79 20.28
C GLN A 227 -17.83 12.16 19.73
N ARG A 228 -16.85 12.83 20.31
CA ARG A 228 -16.37 14.14 19.84
C ARG A 228 -15.66 14.02 18.49
N MET A 229 -14.76 13.06 18.36
CA MET A 229 -14.06 12.76 17.11
C MET A 229 -15.05 12.49 15.95
N GLU A 230 -16.07 11.66 16.20
CA GLU A 230 -17.07 11.33 15.17
C GLU A 230 -17.90 12.56 14.78
N ALA A 231 -18.30 13.39 15.72
CA ALA A 231 -19.02 14.65 15.39
C ALA A 231 -18.18 15.55 14.49
N ILE A 232 -16.87 15.71 14.78
CA ILE A 232 -15.95 16.48 13.96
C ILE A 232 -15.78 15.82 12.59
N ARG A 233 -15.64 14.50 12.51
CA ARG A 233 -15.49 13.74 11.25
C ARG A 233 -16.70 13.91 10.34
N LEU A 234 -17.91 13.84 10.89
CA LEU A 234 -19.14 14.00 10.12
C LEU A 234 -19.26 15.42 9.53
N GLU A 235 -18.98 16.44 10.31
CA GLU A 235 -18.99 17.83 9.84
C GLU A 235 -17.89 18.06 8.81
N ALA A 236 -16.67 17.57 9.05
CA ALA A 236 -15.58 17.66 8.09
C ALA A 236 -15.93 16.95 6.78
N GLY A 237 -16.58 15.79 6.82
CA GLY A 237 -17.03 15.08 5.63
C GLY A 237 -17.96 15.91 4.75
N GLN A 238 -18.87 16.66 5.35
CA GLN A 238 -19.72 17.62 4.64
C GLN A 238 -18.91 18.74 4.00
N ARG A 239 -17.99 19.36 4.75
CA ARG A 239 -17.11 20.44 4.25
C ARG A 239 -16.19 19.98 3.13
N MET A 240 -15.70 18.73 3.19
CA MET A 240 -14.87 18.11 2.17
C MET A 240 -15.65 17.70 0.89
N GLY A 241 -16.96 17.92 0.84
CA GLY A 241 -17.80 17.56 -0.31
C GLY A 241 -18.13 16.07 -0.40
N LEU A 242 -17.88 15.29 0.64
CA LEU A 242 -18.14 13.84 0.69
C LEU A 242 -19.62 13.51 1.03
N GLY A 243 -20.42 14.53 1.39
CA GLY A 243 -21.84 14.37 1.74
C GLY A 243 -22.06 13.67 3.07
N ASP A 244 -23.14 12.90 3.19
CA ASP A 244 -23.43 12.13 4.40
C ASP A 244 -22.48 10.93 4.55
N VAL A 245 -21.56 11.05 5.48
CA VAL A 245 -20.54 10.02 5.78
C VAL A 245 -20.84 9.18 7.02
N THR A 246 -22.06 9.26 7.55
CA THR A 246 -22.49 8.52 8.76
C THR A 246 -22.27 7.01 8.66
N LYS A 247 -22.45 6.44 7.48
CA LYS A 247 -22.24 5.02 7.19
C LYS A 247 -20.95 4.76 6.36
N SER A 248 -20.14 5.79 6.18
CA SER A 248 -18.89 5.68 5.42
C SER A 248 -17.69 5.55 6.34
N VAL A 249 -16.76 4.71 5.94
CA VAL A 249 -15.44 4.61 6.60
C VAL A 249 -14.48 5.74 6.18
N THR A 250 -14.94 6.68 5.34
CA THR A 250 -14.19 7.83 4.82
C THR A 250 -15.01 9.11 5.07
N PRO A 251 -14.37 10.23 5.48
CA PRO A 251 -12.96 10.39 5.73
C PRO A 251 -12.49 9.60 6.96
N LYS A 252 -11.21 9.24 6.98
CA LYS A 252 -10.56 8.70 8.17
C LYS A 252 -10.25 9.83 9.15
N PHE A 253 -9.93 9.47 10.38
CA PHE A 253 -9.46 10.43 11.37
C PHE A 253 -8.05 10.08 11.83
N GLY A 254 -7.20 11.09 12.06
CA GLY A 254 -5.83 10.91 12.53
C GLY A 254 -5.46 11.89 13.61
N LEU A 255 -4.70 11.46 14.59
CA LEU A 255 -4.07 12.32 15.59
C LEU A 255 -2.57 12.36 15.37
N LEU A 256 -1.99 13.54 15.57
CA LEU A 256 -0.56 13.80 15.53
C LEU A 256 -0.07 14.29 16.92
N ALA A 257 1.11 13.83 17.31
CA ALA A 257 1.82 14.30 18.49
C ALA A 257 3.35 14.21 18.27
N PRO A 258 4.18 14.88 19.08
CA PRO A 258 5.61 14.68 19.08
C PRO A 258 6.00 13.22 19.33
N ALA A 259 6.99 12.72 18.58
CA ALA A 259 7.53 11.38 18.78
C ALA A 259 8.20 11.23 20.16
N LYS A 260 8.13 10.02 20.73
CA LYS A 260 8.81 9.69 22.01
C LYS A 260 9.90 8.62 21.87
N ASN A 261 9.85 7.83 20.80
CA ASN A 261 10.74 6.68 20.63
C ASN A 261 11.76 6.89 19.48
N GLY A 262 12.08 8.16 19.19
CA GLY A 262 13.05 8.52 18.16
C GLY A 262 12.49 8.58 16.74
N GLY A 263 11.18 8.45 16.57
CA GLY A 263 10.50 8.65 15.30
C GLY A 263 10.40 10.11 14.87
N THR A 264 9.76 10.36 13.75
CA THR A 264 9.48 11.71 13.23
C THR A 264 8.27 12.34 13.96
N ALA A 265 7.22 11.58 14.16
CA ALA A 265 6.01 11.96 14.89
C ALA A 265 5.32 10.73 15.44
N ALA A 266 4.54 10.92 16.51
CA ALA A 266 3.60 9.91 16.99
C ALA A 266 2.25 10.11 16.31
N THR A 267 1.60 9.01 15.94
CA THR A 267 0.34 8.99 15.19
C THR A 267 -0.65 8.03 15.81
N ARG A 268 -1.94 8.38 15.73
CA ARG A 268 -3.06 7.49 16.00
C ARG A 268 -4.03 7.59 14.83
N TYR A 269 -4.51 6.45 14.36
CA TYR A 269 -5.33 6.34 13.14
C TYR A 269 -6.62 5.59 13.43
N PHE A 270 -7.76 6.17 13.02
CA PHE A 270 -9.10 5.66 13.33
C PHE A 270 -9.85 5.24 12.06
N MET A 271 -10.59 4.10 12.13
CA MET A 271 -11.26 3.44 11.01
C MET A 271 -12.80 3.53 11.01
N PRO A 272 -13.49 4.63 11.15
CA PRO A 272 -13.45 5.66 12.17
C PRO A 272 -13.93 5.19 13.54
N TRP A 273 -14.59 4.03 13.65
CA TRP A 273 -15.25 3.57 14.90
C TRP A 273 -14.37 2.71 15.80
N THR A 274 -13.17 2.42 15.37
CA THR A 274 -12.14 1.70 16.13
C THR A 274 -10.79 2.27 15.80
N THR A 275 -9.87 2.16 16.77
CA THR A 275 -8.46 2.51 16.58
C THR A 275 -7.76 1.44 15.75
N HIS A 276 -6.98 1.85 14.75
CA HIS A 276 -6.12 0.93 14.03
C HIS A 276 -4.94 0.52 14.92
N PRO A 277 -4.67 -0.79 15.11
CA PRO A 277 -3.60 -1.24 16.01
C PRO A 277 -2.20 -0.82 15.57
N SER A 278 -2.03 -0.53 14.30
CA SER A 278 -0.81 0.01 13.71
C SER A 278 -1.15 1.24 12.86
N LEU A 279 -0.69 1.32 11.62
CA LEU A 279 -0.95 2.43 10.71
C LEU A 279 -1.18 1.91 9.29
N ALA A 280 -2.28 2.33 8.65
CA ALA A 280 -2.54 2.00 7.26
C ALA A 280 -1.60 2.79 6.32
N LEU A 281 -1.12 2.16 5.25
CA LEU A 281 -0.22 2.78 4.28
C LEU A 281 -0.80 4.10 3.72
N THR A 282 -2.06 4.08 3.25
CA THR A 282 -2.70 5.29 2.69
C THR A 282 -2.85 6.39 3.73
N GLY A 283 -3.22 6.03 4.97
CA GLY A 283 -3.29 6.99 6.08
C GLY A 283 -1.93 7.57 6.44
N SER A 284 -0.87 6.75 6.41
CA SER A 284 0.48 7.25 6.69
C SER A 284 0.97 8.28 5.67
N GLN A 285 0.60 8.12 4.41
CA GLN A 285 0.91 9.10 3.36
C GLN A 285 0.22 10.45 3.60
N CYS A 286 -1.06 10.41 3.99
CA CYS A 286 -1.81 11.64 4.32
C CYS A 286 -1.26 12.33 5.57
N LEU A 287 -0.95 11.58 6.63
CA LEU A 287 -0.34 12.12 7.84
C LEU A 287 1.05 12.71 7.56
N SER A 288 1.85 12.06 6.69
CA SER A 288 3.14 12.59 6.23
C SER A 288 2.99 13.91 5.50
N ALA A 289 2.00 14.02 4.61
CA ALA A 289 1.70 15.26 3.91
C ALA A 289 1.32 16.40 4.89
N CYS A 290 0.49 16.10 5.88
CA CYS A 290 0.12 17.05 6.92
C CYS A 290 1.33 17.49 7.77
N LEU A 291 2.23 16.58 8.13
CA LEU A 291 3.45 16.90 8.88
C LEU A 291 4.42 17.78 8.10
N MET A 292 4.49 17.61 6.78
CA MET A 292 5.46 18.31 5.93
C MET A 292 4.93 19.61 5.32
N CYS A 293 3.60 19.81 5.30
CA CYS A 293 2.98 20.99 4.72
C CYS A 293 2.91 22.15 5.74
N PRO A 294 3.51 23.30 5.46
CA PRO A 294 3.37 24.50 6.33
C PRO A 294 1.91 24.95 6.46
N GLY A 295 1.54 25.49 7.61
CA GLY A 295 0.20 26.02 7.88
C GLY A 295 -0.84 24.98 8.29
N THR A 296 -0.51 23.69 8.31
CA THR A 296 -1.39 22.60 8.77
C THR A 296 -1.31 22.42 10.30
N VAL A 297 -2.15 21.54 10.86
CA VAL A 297 -2.03 21.13 12.29
C VAL A 297 -0.75 20.33 12.56
N GLY A 298 -0.13 19.76 11.52
CA GLY A 298 1.13 19.01 11.62
C GLY A 298 2.38 19.89 11.76
N GLU A 299 2.27 21.19 11.47
CA GLU A 299 3.41 22.10 11.49
C GLU A 299 4.10 22.13 12.86
N GLY A 300 5.44 21.97 12.84
CA GLY A 300 6.27 21.99 14.05
C GLY A 300 6.28 20.68 14.85
N ILE A 301 5.54 19.64 14.46
CA ILE A 301 5.54 18.32 15.13
C ILE A 301 6.70 17.44 14.61
N ALA A 302 6.95 17.45 13.30
CA ALA A 302 7.96 16.61 12.67
C ALA A 302 9.37 16.92 13.19
N GLN A 303 10.12 15.88 13.59
CA GLN A 303 11.49 15.99 14.08
C GLN A 303 12.46 15.27 13.16
N GLY A 304 13.65 15.85 12.97
CA GLY A 304 14.78 15.20 12.28
C GLY A 304 14.61 14.94 10.79
N VAL A 305 13.65 15.60 10.13
CA VAL A 305 13.42 15.42 8.68
C VAL A 305 14.34 16.31 7.87
N ILE A 306 15.03 15.74 6.89
CA ILE A 306 15.96 16.44 6.01
C ILE A 306 15.67 16.09 4.55
N GLY A 307 15.46 17.12 3.73
CA GLY A 307 15.37 17.00 2.26
C GLY A 307 14.06 16.45 1.73
N SER A 308 14.03 16.24 0.41
CA SER A 308 12.96 15.57 -0.32
C SER A 308 13.60 14.70 -1.42
N PRO A 309 13.20 13.43 -1.58
CA PRO A 309 12.21 12.73 -0.75
C PRO A 309 12.64 12.60 0.72
N ALA A 310 11.70 12.86 1.63
CA ALA A 310 11.89 12.74 3.05
C ALA A 310 11.62 11.30 3.51
N LYS A 311 12.35 10.85 4.51
CA LYS A 311 12.13 9.58 5.19
C LYS A 311 11.52 9.87 6.55
N LEU A 312 10.24 9.52 6.74
CA LEU A 312 9.52 9.75 7.98
C LEU A 312 9.29 8.43 8.70
N SER A 313 9.57 8.41 9.99
CA SER A 313 9.25 7.29 10.88
C SER A 313 8.05 7.68 11.74
N LEU A 314 6.88 7.15 11.42
CA LEU A 314 5.63 7.43 12.11
C LEU A 314 5.38 6.39 13.20
N GLU A 315 5.47 6.82 14.47
CA GLU A 315 5.21 5.95 15.62
C GLU A 315 3.71 5.65 15.74
N HIS A 316 3.36 4.42 16.00
CA HIS A 316 2.00 3.93 16.21
C HIS A 316 1.96 2.90 17.37
N PRO A 317 0.79 2.46 17.87
CA PRO A 317 0.72 1.61 19.07
C PRO A 317 1.62 0.36 19.04
N MET A 318 1.85 -0.25 17.87
CA MET A 318 2.64 -1.48 17.73
C MET A 318 4.09 -1.25 17.25
N GLY A 319 4.56 0.00 17.17
CA GLY A 319 5.92 0.30 16.69
C GLY A 319 5.99 1.54 15.82
N ALA A 320 6.63 1.46 14.67
CA ALA A 320 6.74 2.57 13.71
C ALA A 320 6.62 2.10 12.26
N LEU A 321 6.07 2.96 11.42
CA LEU A 321 6.00 2.78 9.98
C LEU A 321 6.88 3.81 9.28
N GLU A 322 7.81 3.33 8.45
CA GLU A 322 8.63 4.19 7.61
C GLU A 322 7.89 4.57 6.33
N VAL A 323 7.83 5.86 6.03
CA VAL A 323 7.22 6.44 4.84
C VAL A 323 8.27 7.23 4.08
N LEU A 324 8.34 7.01 2.78
CA LEU A 324 9.08 7.86 1.84
C LEU A 324 8.09 8.89 1.29
N PHE A 325 8.43 10.18 1.40
CA PHE A 325 7.53 11.26 1.01
C PHE A 325 8.27 12.29 0.16
N ASP A 326 7.92 12.37 -1.12
CA ASP A 326 8.51 13.32 -2.06
C ASP A 326 7.58 14.50 -2.27
N TYR A 327 8.09 15.70 -2.01
CA TYR A 327 7.34 16.96 -2.05
C TYR A 327 8.23 18.12 -2.49
N CYS A 328 7.63 19.22 -2.84
CA CYS A 328 8.35 20.49 -2.95
C CYS A 328 7.57 21.62 -2.27
N ILE A 329 8.32 22.58 -1.77
CA ILE A 329 7.81 23.84 -1.23
C ILE A 329 8.43 24.96 -2.07
N ASP A 330 7.57 25.82 -2.64
CA ASP A 330 8.00 27.03 -3.37
C ASP A 330 7.18 28.22 -2.83
N GLY A 331 7.81 29.00 -1.95
CA GLY A 331 7.11 30.03 -1.20
C GLY A 331 6.00 29.42 -0.31
N ASP A 332 4.75 29.82 -0.56
CA ASP A 332 3.57 29.29 0.11
C ASP A 332 3.01 28.02 -0.57
N ASP A 333 3.50 27.67 -1.77
CA ASP A 333 3.01 26.52 -2.50
C ASP A 333 3.62 25.23 -1.97
N PHE A 334 2.77 24.24 -1.71
CA PHE A 334 3.16 22.88 -1.31
C PHE A 334 2.60 21.88 -2.32
N ALA A 335 3.49 21.09 -2.92
CA ALA A 335 3.10 20.05 -3.86
C ALA A 335 3.65 18.69 -3.44
N VAL A 336 2.76 17.70 -3.35
CA VAL A 336 3.12 16.29 -3.18
C VAL A 336 3.46 15.71 -4.55
N LYS A 337 4.68 15.19 -4.70
CA LYS A 337 5.12 14.53 -5.93
C LYS A 337 4.78 13.05 -5.90
N SER A 338 5.11 12.39 -4.81
CA SER A 338 4.82 10.98 -4.60
C SER A 338 4.94 10.63 -3.12
N ALA A 339 4.30 9.53 -2.72
CA ALA A 339 4.43 9.02 -1.36
C ALA A 339 4.54 7.49 -1.40
N GLY A 340 5.32 6.91 -0.52
CA GLY A 340 5.58 5.48 -0.60
C GLY A 340 6.22 4.89 0.63
N LEU A 341 6.84 3.74 0.44
CA LEU A 341 7.45 2.97 1.52
C LEU A 341 8.60 2.11 0.99
N THR A 342 9.51 1.78 1.89
CA THR A 342 10.51 0.75 1.66
C THR A 342 9.97 -0.59 2.13
N ARG A 343 10.08 -1.60 1.28
CA ARG A 343 9.76 -3.00 1.58
C ARG A 343 10.86 -3.89 1.00
N THR A 344 10.70 -5.21 1.14
CA THR A 344 11.67 -6.17 0.60
C THR A 344 10.96 -7.27 -0.17
N ALA A 345 11.63 -7.81 -1.18
CA ALA A 345 11.19 -8.97 -1.92
C ALA A 345 12.24 -10.08 -1.84
N ARG A 346 11.85 -11.30 -2.19
CA ARG A 346 12.76 -12.43 -2.35
C ARG A 346 12.23 -13.40 -3.39
N LYS A 347 13.05 -13.73 -4.37
CA LYS A 347 12.82 -14.87 -5.27
C LYS A 347 13.00 -16.16 -4.51
N LEU A 348 11.99 -17.01 -4.49
CA LEU A 348 11.98 -18.28 -3.74
C LEU A 348 12.18 -19.48 -4.65
N ALA A 349 11.53 -19.47 -5.83
CA ALA A 349 11.63 -20.52 -6.84
C ALA A 349 11.26 -19.97 -8.21
N GLN A 350 11.59 -20.72 -9.25
CA GLN A 350 11.06 -20.51 -10.61
C GLN A 350 10.93 -21.86 -11.31
N GLY A 351 10.01 -21.96 -12.25
CA GLY A 351 9.80 -23.19 -12.99
C GLY A 351 8.51 -23.16 -13.79
N GLN A 352 7.90 -24.32 -13.92
CA GLN A 352 6.60 -24.52 -14.58
C GLN A 352 5.62 -25.09 -13.57
N LEU A 353 4.45 -24.48 -13.49
CA LEU A 353 3.28 -25.00 -12.79
C LEU A 353 2.44 -25.77 -13.78
N PHE A 354 1.89 -26.90 -13.38
CA PHE A 354 1.10 -27.74 -14.25
C PHE A 354 -0.37 -27.70 -13.84
N VAL A 355 -1.25 -27.31 -14.77
CA VAL A 355 -2.71 -27.38 -14.58
C VAL A 355 -3.29 -28.50 -15.44
N PRO A 356 -4.37 -29.21 -14.97
CA PRO A 356 -5.02 -30.22 -15.78
C PRO A 356 -5.53 -29.64 -17.12
N LYS A 357 -5.36 -30.36 -18.22
CA LYS A 357 -5.90 -29.95 -19.54
C LYS A 357 -7.43 -29.84 -19.57
N SER A 358 -8.11 -30.54 -18.66
CA SER A 358 -9.56 -30.37 -18.46
C SER A 358 -9.95 -29.03 -17.86
N VAL A 359 -9.01 -28.31 -17.24
CA VAL A 359 -9.19 -26.94 -16.73
C VAL A 359 -8.80 -25.94 -17.83
N TRP A 360 -7.64 -26.17 -18.48
CA TRP A 360 -7.16 -25.35 -19.57
C TRP A 360 -6.06 -26.10 -20.34
N ASP A 361 -6.18 -26.13 -21.67
CA ASP A 361 -5.27 -26.86 -22.57
C ASP A 361 -4.17 -25.99 -23.19
N GLY A 362 -4.19 -24.68 -22.90
CA GLY A 362 -3.22 -23.70 -23.40
C GLY A 362 -3.69 -22.95 -24.65
N GLU A 363 -4.93 -23.14 -25.10
CA GLU A 363 -5.49 -22.30 -26.17
C GLU A 363 -5.87 -20.92 -25.61
N LEU A 364 -5.37 -19.84 -26.28
CA LEU A 364 -5.57 -18.44 -25.92
C LEU A 364 -6.82 -17.88 -26.60
#